data_bca019041430fd4070dbdd1d92732510
#
_entry.id   bca019041430fd4070dbdd1d92732510
#
_cell.length_a   1.000
_cell.length_b   1.000
_cell.length_c   1.000
_cell.angle_alpha   90.00
_cell.angle_beta   90.00
_cell.angle_gamma   90.00
#
_symmetry.space_group_name_H-M   'P 1'
#
loop_
_entity.id
_entity.type
_entity.pdbx_description
1 polymer ?
#
loop_
_entity_poly.entity_id
_entity_poly.type
_entity_poly.pdbx_seq_one_letter_code
_entity_poly.pdbx_strand_id
1 'polypeptide(L)'
;MIFVLLAALAVGVACYFGIDALGTEVIDHWYLSDDAVAARNLEHARSLQEYVSARGVSSRDTLAIEQWSRGEKKANVIVYQAEGDPYEAGSWGTSELLDDTSQSDIADLGYSFFTLQFADGEYRVAVCDYSEAWLYSYVRFGALVLGFVIYSFIAFGFTRRLTRRVTRLSEAVGAAGA
;
A
#
# COMPACT_ATOMS: atom_id res chain seq x y z
N MET A 1 26.58 -16.03 24.93
CA MET A 1 25.12 -15.80 24.82
C MET A 1 24.82 -14.54 24.02
N ILE A 2 25.34 -13.38 24.40
CA ILE A 2 25.08 -12.08 23.72
C ILE A 2 25.42 -12.13 22.23
N PHE A 3 26.54 -12.69 21.81
CA PHE A 3 26.95 -12.76 20.39
C PHE A 3 25.96 -13.53 19.51
N VAL A 4 25.33 -14.59 20.01
CA VAL A 4 24.36 -15.37 19.22
C VAL A 4 23.05 -14.62 19.08
N LEU A 5 22.61 -13.92 20.11
CA LEU A 5 21.43 -13.07 20.04
C LEU A 5 21.65 -11.89 19.09
N LEU A 6 22.84 -11.28 19.12
CA LEU A 6 23.22 -10.23 18.19
C LEU A 6 23.31 -10.76 16.74
N ALA A 7 23.86 -11.95 16.53
CA ALA A 7 23.90 -12.57 15.21
C ALA A 7 22.49 -12.90 14.71
N ALA A 8 21.61 -13.44 15.57
CA ALA A 8 20.21 -13.70 15.23
C ALA A 8 19.46 -12.42 14.88
N LEU A 9 19.71 -11.34 15.62
CA LEU A 9 19.14 -10.03 15.34
C LEU A 9 19.64 -9.50 13.99
N ALA A 10 20.94 -9.60 13.72
CA ALA A 10 21.52 -9.17 12.44
C ALA A 10 20.91 -9.94 11.25
N VAL A 11 20.69 -11.25 11.39
CA VAL A 11 20.00 -12.06 10.36
C VAL A 11 18.56 -11.63 10.18
N GLY A 12 17.82 -11.40 11.28
CA GLY A 12 16.43 -10.91 11.20
C GLY A 12 16.31 -9.56 10.49
N VAL A 13 17.23 -8.63 10.80
CA VAL A 13 17.31 -7.31 10.17
C VAL A 13 17.69 -7.43 8.69
N ALA A 14 18.66 -8.27 8.34
CA ALA A 14 19.05 -8.49 6.95
C ALA A 14 17.89 -9.11 6.13
N CYS A 15 17.15 -10.05 6.71
CA CYS A 15 15.96 -10.61 6.09
C CYS A 15 14.86 -9.56 5.88
N TYR A 16 14.64 -8.69 6.87
CA TYR A 16 13.70 -7.58 6.74
C TYR A 16 14.03 -6.70 5.52
N PHE A 17 15.27 -6.19 5.46
CA PHE A 17 15.68 -5.34 4.33
C PHE A 17 15.66 -6.07 2.99
N GLY A 18 16.03 -7.35 2.95
CA GLY A 18 15.97 -8.15 1.72
C GLY A 18 14.55 -8.33 1.21
N ILE A 19 13.60 -8.61 2.09
CA ILE A 19 12.19 -8.80 1.72
C ILE A 19 11.55 -7.46 1.33
N ASP A 20 11.84 -6.39 2.09
CA ASP A 20 11.35 -5.05 1.77
C ASP A 20 11.85 -4.59 0.40
N ALA A 21 13.13 -4.75 0.10
CA ALA A 21 13.72 -4.40 -1.19
C ALA A 21 13.12 -5.22 -2.35
N LEU A 22 13.00 -6.54 -2.19
CA LEU A 22 12.40 -7.42 -3.21
C LEU A 22 10.93 -7.11 -3.42
N GLY A 23 10.18 -6.87 -2.33
CA GLY A 23 8.76 -6.53 -2.42
C GLY A 23 8.53 -5.18 -3.10
N THR A 24 9.36 -4.19 -2.79
CA THR A 24 9.35 -2.88 -3.45
C THR A 24 9.63 -3.02 -4.95
N GLU A 25 10.67 -3.75 -5.33
CA GLU A 25 11.02 -4.01 -6.73
C GLU A 25 9.88 -4.68 -7.50
N VAL A 26 9.19 -5.65 -6.89
CA VAL A 26 8.03 -6.30 -7.50
C VAL A 26 6.87 -5.32 -7.69
N ILE A 27 6.60 -4.46 -6.69
CA ILE A 27 5.56 -3.44 -6.80
C ILE A 27 5.91 -2.47 -7.93
N ASP A 28 7.11 -1.92 -7.95
CA ASP A 28 7.55 -0.93 -8.93
C ASP A 28 7.51 -1.49 -10.36
N HIS A 29 7.98 -2.71 -10.55
CA HIS A 29 8.10 -3.29 -11.89
C HIS A 29 6.77 -3.83 -12.45
N TRP A 30 5.94 -4.44 -11.60
CA TRP A 30 4.73 -5.13 -12.07
C TRP A 30 3.45 -4.36 -11.78
N TYR A 31 3.37 -3.75 -10.62
CA TYR A 31 2.14 -3.09 -10.18
C TYR A 31 2.08 -1.64 -10.65
N LEU A 32 3.20 -0.95 -10.67
CA LEU A 32 3.32 0.45 -11.09
C LEU A 32 3.73 0.61 -12.56
N SER A 33 3.72 -0.46 -13.35
CA SER A 33 3.89 -0.32 -14.80
C SER A 33 2.77 0.56 -15.39
N ASP A 34 3.08 1.40 -16.36
CA ASP A 34 2.14 2.35 -16.97
C ASP A 34 0.85 1.66 -17.44
N ASP A 35 0.97 0.48 -18.05
CA ASP A 35 -0.18 -0.31 -18.51
C ASP A 35 -1.06 -0.78 -17.34
N ALA A 36 -0.47 -1.20 -16.24
CA ALA A 36 -1.20 -1.67 -15.07
C ALA A 36 -1.90 -0.52 -14.34
N VAL A 37 -1.25 0.64 -14.23
CA VAL A 37 -1.85 1.86 -13.67
C VAL A 37 -3.02 2.32 -14.55
N ALA A 38 -2.82 2.43 -15.86
CA ALA A 38 -3.86 2.82 -16.80
C ALA A 38 -5.07 1.87 -16.76
N ALA A 39 -4.84 0.56 -16.65
CA ALA A 39 -5.91 -0.42 -16.56
C ALA A 39 -6.76 -0.25 -15.29
N ARG A 40 -6.13 -0.01 -14.13
CA ARG A 40 -6.84 0.24 -12.87
C ARG A 40 -7.60 1.56 -12.90
N ASN A 41 -6.97 2.63 -13.39
CA ASN A 41 -7.64 3.92 -13.56
C ASN A 41 -8.88 3.79 -14.47
N LEU A 42 -8.80 3.00 -15.54
CA LEU A 42 -9.94 2.72 -16.42
C LEU A 42 -11.05 1.94 -15.70
N GLU A 43 -10.70 0.98 -14.84
CA GLU A 43 -11.68 0.23 -14.04
C GLU A 43 -12.42 1.15 -13.07
N HIS A 44 -11.70 2.02 -12.36
CA HIS A 44 -12.31 3.03 -11.49
C HIS A 44 -13.18 4.03 -12.27
N ALA A 45 -12.74 4.47 -13.45
CA ALA A 45 -13.54 5.36 -14.29
C ALA A 45 -14.85 4.68 -14.77
N ARG A 46 -14.82 3.38 -15.09
CA ARG A 46 -16.03 2.61 -15.41
C ARG A 46 -16.96 2.46 -14.21
N SER A 47 -16.41 2.13 -13.04
CA SER A 47 -17.18 2.06 -11.80
C SER A 47 -17.85 3.39 -11.48
N LEU A 48 -17.15 4.52 -11.65
CA LEU A 48 -17.73 5.84 -11.48
C LEU A 48 -18.84 6.12 -12.51
N GLN A 49 -18.63 5.77 -13.79
CA GLN A 49 -19.65 5.92 -14.84
C GLN A 49 -20.91 5.12 -14.52
N GLU A 50 -20.78 3.89 -14.08
CA GLU A 50 -21.92 3.07 -13.66
C GLU A 50 -22.66 3.69 -12.48
N TYR A 51 -21.92 4.17 -11.47
CA TYR A 51 -22.49 4.81 -10.30
C TYR A 51 -23.28 6.08 -10.64
N VAL A 52 -22.68 6.98 -11.43
CA VAL A 52 -23.35 8.26 -11.80
C VAL A 52 -24.54 8.02 -12.70
N SER A 53 -24.47 7.04 -13.62
CA SER A 53 -25.58 6.68 -14.52
C SER A 53 -26.74 6.04 -13.76
N ALA A 54 -26.45 5.12 -12.83
CA ALA A 54 -27.47 4.42 -12.06
C ALA A 54 -28.25 5.34 -11.11
N ARG A 55 -27.64 6.42 -10.63
CA ARG A 55 -28.22 7.34 -9.65
C ARG A 55 -28.61 8.70 -10.21
N GLY A 56 -28.30 8.97 -11.47
CA GLY A 56 -28.57 10.28 -12.09
C GLY A 56 -27.78 11.41 -11.42
N VAL A 57 -26.51 11.16 -11.10
CA VAL A 57 -25.66 12.11 -10.38
C VAL A 57 -25.26 13.24 -11.33
N SER A 58 -25.37 14.49 -10.87
CA SER A 58 -24.85 15.67 -11.56
C SER A 58 -23.35 15.85 -11.29
N SER A 59 -22.63 16.46 -12.23
CA SER A 59 -21.22 16.83 -12.05
C SER A 59 -20.97 17.75 -10.85
N ARG A 60 -22.02 18.43 -10.37
CA ARG A 60 -21.97 19.36 -9.21
C ARG A 60 -22.31 18.68 -7.89
N ASP A 61 -22.73 17.42 -7.90
CA ASP A 61 -23.04 16.67 -6.67
C ASP A 61 -21.78 16.08 -6.05
N THR A 62 -21.01 16.96 -5.41
CA THR A 62 -19.75 16.60 -4.74
C THR A 62 -19.93 15.51 -3.68
N LEU A 63 -21.07 15.52 -2.97
CA LEU A 63 -21.36 14.53 -1.94
C LEU A 63 -21.54 13.12 -2.51
N ALA A 64 -22.24 12.99 -3.64
CA ALA A 64 -22.41 11.69 -4.28
C ALA A 64 -21.08 11.13 -4.78
N ILE A 65 -20.22 11.96 -5.35
CA ILE A 65 -18.91 11.55 -5.86
C ILE A 65 -17.96 11.21 -4.71
N GLU A 66 -17.98 11.97 -3.62
CA GLU A 66 -17.24 11.61 -2.40
C GLU A 66 -17.73 10.28 -1.80
N GLN A 67 -19.03 10.01 -1.81
CA GLN A 67 -19.58 8.73 -1.34
C GLN A 67 -19.08 7.56 -2.18
N TRP A 68 -19.04 7.73 -3.51
CA TRP A 68 -18.45 6.74 -4.40
C TRP A 68 -16.97 6.52 -4.09
N SER A 69 -16.18 7.57 -4.03
CA SER A 69 -14.74 7.50 -3.74
C SER A 69 -14.45 6.83 -2.38
N ARG A 70 -15.23 7.13 -1.35
CA ARG A 70 -15.14 6.45 -0.03
C ARG A 70 -15.51 4.97 -0.12
N GLY A 71 -16.41 4.60 -1.02
CA GLY A 71 -16.79 3.20 -1.31
C GLY A 71 -15.65 2.43 -1.97
N GLU A 72 -15.05 2.99 -3.00
CA GLU A 72 -13.89 2.42 -3.71
C GLU A 72 -12.64 2.34 -2.84
N LYS A 73 -12.44 3.30 -1.92
CA LYS A 73 -11.33 3.36 -0.93
C LYS A 73 -9.92 3.41 -1.53
N LYS A 74 -9.78 3.47 -2.85
CA LYS A 74 -8.51 3.37 -3.55
C LYS A 74 -8.38 4.32 -4.73
N ALA A 75 -9.41 5.12 -5.01
CA ALA A 75 -9.43 6.03 -6.14
C ALA A 75 -9.62 7.48 -5.70
N ASN A 76 -8.80 8.35 -6.24
CA ASN A 76 -9.02 9.79 -6.24
C ASN A 76 -9.61 10.21 -7.59
N VAL A 77 -10.49 11.18 -7.55
CA VAL A 77 -11.17 11.70 -8.74
C VAL A 77 -11.14 13.21 -8.73
N ILE A 78 -10.75 13.80 -9.85
CA ILE A 78 -10.88 15.24 -10.10
C ILE A 78 -11.94 15.43 -11.18
N VAL A 79 -12.97 16.19 -10.89
CA VAL A 79 -14.02 16.53 -11.87
C VAL A 79 -13.82 17.94 -12.37
N TYR A 80 -13.64 18.09 -13.69
CA TYR A 80 -13.50 19.37 -14.37
C TYR A 80 -14.88 19.87 -14.78
N GLN A 81 -15.40 20.88 -14.10
CA GLN A 81 -16.68 21.49 -14.42
C GLN A 81 -16.55 22.49 -15.58
N ALA A 82 -17.63 22.71 -16.34
CA ALA A 82 -17.64 23.69 -17.43
C ALA A 82 -17.55 25.13 -16.91
N GLU A 83 -18.10 25.38 -15.74
CA GLU A 83 -18.08 26.66 -15.04
C GLU A 83 -17.73 26.41 -13.57
N GLY A 84 -16.65 27.01 -13.10
CA GLY A 84 -16.15 26.85 -11.73
C GLY A 84 -14.81 26.12 -11.66
N ASP A 85 -14.27 26.03 -10.46
CA ASP A 85 -13.02 25.33 -10.22
C ASP A 85 -13.21 23.81 -10.23
N PRO A 86 -12.23 23.05 -10.72
CA PRO A 86 -12.27 21.60 -10.59
C PRO A 86 -12.29 21.24 -9.10
N TYR A 87 -12.99 20.16 -8.77
CA TYR A 87 -12.98 19.65 -7.41
C TYR A 87 -12.47 18.22 -7.35
N GLU A 88 -11.85 17.88 -6.24
CA GLU A 88 -11.30 16.57 -5.98
C GLU A 88 -12.15 15.83 -4.94
N ALA A 89 -12.40 14.55 -5.22
CA ALA A 89 -12.98 13.60 -4.28
C ALA A 89 -12.04 12.41 -4.10
N GLY A 90 -11.71 12.09 -2.85
CA GLY A 90 -10.80 10.99 -2.54
C GLY A 90 -10.35 10.96 -1.10
N SER A 91 -9.57 9.94 -0.75
CA SER A 91 -9.05 9.75 0.61
C SER A 91 -7.86 10.66 0.95
N TRP A 92 -7.21 11.21 -0.06
CA TRP A 92 -6.08 12.10 0.08
C TRP A 92 -6.50 13.45 -0.48
N GLY A 93 -6.84 14.39 0.41
CA GLY A 93 -7.14 15.74 0.00
C GLY A 93 -5.88 16.38 -0.56
N THR A 94 -5.82 16.45 -1.87
CA THR A 94 -4.81 17.17 -2.63
C THR A 94 -5.32 18.55 -3.04
N SER A 95 -6.26 19.11 -2.27
CA SER A 95 -6.87 20.42 -2.56
C SER A 95 -5.84 21.55 -2.78
N GLU A 96 -4.62 21.38 -2.27
CA GLU A 96 -3.50 22.28 -2.54
C GLU A 96 -2.91 22.09 -3.95
N LEU A 97 -3.15 20.94 -4.63
CA LEU A 97 -2.61 20.67 -5.97
C LEU A 97 -3.44 21.31 -7.08
N LEU A 98 -4.71 21.65 -6.84
CA LEU A 98 -5.59 22.15 -7.89
C LEU A 98 -5.39 23.63 -8.22
N ASP A 99 -4.84 24.43 -7.30
CA ASP A 99 -4.77 25.89 -7.43
C ASP A 99 -3.73 26.37 -8.46
N ASP A 100 -2.69 25.57 -8.80
CA ASP A 100 -1.63 26.01 -9.73
C ASP A 100 -1.02 24.88 -10.59
N THR A 101 -1.63 23.69 -10.61
CA THR A 101 -1.05 22.50 -11.25
C THR A 101 -1.54 22.33 -12.68
N SER A 102 -0.61 22.30 -13.64
CA SER A 102 -0.96 22.07 -15.05
C SER A 102 -1.49 20.65 -15.29
N GLN A 103 -2.21 20.44 -16.39
CA GLN A 103 -2.72 19.09 -16.74
C GLN A 103 -1.59 18.06 -16.93
N SER A 104 -0.40 18.49 -17.38
CA SER A 104 0.77 17.63 -17.49
C SER A 104 1.24 17.16 -16.11
N ASP A 105 1.26 18.05 -15.13
CA ASP A 105 1.72 17.72 -13.78
C ASP A 105 0.74 16.75 -13.09
N ILE A 106 -0.56 16.86 -13.37
CA ILE A 106 -1.59 15.91 -12.89
C ILE A 106 -1.40 14.54 -13.53
N ALA A 107 -1.05 14.47 -14.81
CA ALA A 107 -0.73 13.20 -15.47
C ALA A 107 0.54 12.55 -14.87
N ASP A 108 1.57 13.35 -14.56
CA ASP A 108 2.81 12.88 -13.93
C ASP A 108 2.58 12.35 -12.50
N LEU A 109 1.47 12.76 -11.84
CA LEU A 109 1.02 12.19 -10.58
C LEU A 109 0.23 10.87 -10.72
N GLY A 110 0.20 10.28 -11.92
CA GLY A 110 -0.46 8.99 -12.19
C GLY A 110 -1.95 9.08 -12.50
N TYR A 111 -2.50 10.28 -12.69
CA TYR A 111 -3.89 10.44 -13.10
C TYR A 111 -4.07 10.14 -14.59
N SER A 112 -5.14 9.41 -14.91
CA SER A 112 -5.61 9.21 -16.28
C SER A 112 -6.90 9.99 -16.53
N PHE A 113 -7.01 10.59 -17.71
CA PHE A 113 -8.15 11.43 -18.07
C PHE A 113 -9.20 10.66 -18.84
N PHE A 114 -10.46 10.82 -18.45
CA PHE A 114 -11.62 10.21 -19.08
C PHE A 114 -12.71 11.26 -19.33
N THR A 115 -13.62 10.97 -20.24
CA THR A 115 -14.87 11.74 -20.41
C THR A 115 -16.00 10.87 -19.89
N LEU A 116 -16.73 11.35 -18.90
CA LEU A 116 -17.85 10.64 -18.28
C LEU A 116 -19.16 11.39 -18.48
N GLN A 117 -20.25 10.62 -18.65
CA GLN A 117 -21.58 11.15 -18.80
C GLN A 117 -22.25 11.27 -17.44
N PHE A 118 -22.49 12.50 -17.00
CA PHE A 118 -23.28 12.84 -15.82
C PHE A 118 -24.73 13.19 -16.22
N ALA A 119 -25.61 13.39 -15.26
CA ALA A 119 -27.00 13.77 -15.51
C ALA A 119 -27.14 15.14 -16.18
N ASP A 120 -26.18 16.02 -15.99
CA ASP A 120 -26.14 17.39 -16.50
C ASP A 120 -25.20 17.59 -17.70
N GLY A 121 -24.57 16.53 -18.21
CA GLY A 121 -23.76 16.59 -19.43
C GLY A 121 -22.52 15.69 -19.38
N GLU A 122 -21.68 15.85 -20.40
CA GLU A 122 -20.37 15.19 -20.47
C GLU A 122 -19.29 16.07 -19.83
N TYR A 123 -18.53 15.48 -18.93
CA TYR A 123 -17.46 16.19 -18.24
C TYR A 123 -16.16 15.38 -18.27
N ARG A 124 -15.06 16.12 -18.32
CA ARG A 124 -13.73 15.55 -18.17
C ARG A 124 -13.47 15.21 -16.71
N VAL A 125 -12.91 14.03 -16.48
CA VAL A 125 -12.60 13.52 -15.16
C VAL A 125 -11.19 12.96 -15.17
N ALA A 126 -10.36 13.29 -14.18
CA ALA A 126 -9.09 12.63 -13.94
C ALA A 126 -9.28 11.63 -12.80
N VAL A 127 -8.78 10.41 -12.99
CA VAL A 127 -8.88 9.32 -12.02
C VAL A 127 -7.48 8.78 -11.72
N CYS A 128 -7.18 8.58 -10.44
CA CYS A 128 -5.93 7.98 -9.98
C CYS A 128 -6.21 6.87 -8.97
N ASP A 129 -5.62 5.68 -9.20
CA ASP A 129 -5.55 4.61 -8.21
C ASP A 129 -4.36 4.85 -7.28
N TYR A 130 -4.61 4.91 -5.97
CA TYR A 130 -3.56 5.04 -4.96
C TYR A 130 -3.43 3.79 -4.06
N SER A 131 -3.89 2.66 -4.53
CA SER A 131 -3.77 1.39 -3.79
C SER A 131 -2.31 0.98 -3.52
N GLU A 132 -1.35 1.54 -4.25
CA GLU A 132 0.09 1.35 -4.05
C GLU A 132 0.54 1.64 -2.61
N ALA A 133 0.05 2.72 -2.01
CA ALA A 133 0.41 3.11 -0.64
C ALA A 133 0.10 2.01 0.38
N TRP A 134 -0.99 1.28 0.16
CA TRP A 134 -1.36 0.13 0.98
C TRP A 134 -0.46 -1.07 0.74
N LEU A 135 -0.07 -1.32 -0.53
CA LEU A 135 0.82 -2.43 -0.89
C LEU A 135 2.19 -2.28 -0.25
N TYR A 136 2.80 -1.11 -0.34
CA TYR A 136 4.06 -0.83 0.35
C TYR A 136 3.96 -1.05 1.86
N SER A 137 2.86 -0.62 2.48
CA SER A 137 2.61 -0.83 3.89
C SER A 137 2.50 -2.33 4.24
N TYR A 138 1.81 -3.12 3.41
CA TYR A 138 1.69 -4.56 3.61
C TYR A 138 3.03 -5.28 3.42
N VAL A 139 3.83 -4.90 2.43
CA VAL A 139 5.17 -5.47 2.22
C VAL A 139 6.06 -5.20 3.41
N ARG A 140 6.14 -3.95 3.89
CA ARG A 140 6.93 -3.57 5.06
C ARG A 140 6.48 -4.29 6.33
N PHE A 141 5.18 -4.36 6.57
CA PHE A 141 4.63 -5.08 7.72
C PHE A 141 4.92 -6.58 7.62
N GLY A 142 4.72 -7.19 6.45
CA GLY A 142 5.04 -8.60 6.20
C GLY A 142 6.52 -8.91 6.40
N ALA A 143 7.41 -8.04 5.89
CA ALA A 143 8.86 -8.16 6.07
C ALA A 143 9.25 -8.10 7.55
N LEU A 144 8.65 -7.19 8.32
CA LEU A 144 8.88 -7.05 9.76
C LEU A 144 8.44 -8.31 10.52
N VAL A 145 7.25 -8.81 10.24
CA VAL A 145 6.72 -10.03 10.88
C VAL A 145 7.61 -11.23 10.56
N LEU A 146 8.01 -11.40 9.30
CA LEU A 146 8.84 -12.53 8.89
C LEU A 146 10.26 -12.44 9.49
N GLY A 147 10.86 -11.25 9.52
CA GLY A 147 12.15 -11.00 10.19
C GLY A 147 12.08 -11.35 11.67
N PHE A 148 11.01 -10.98 12.37
CA PHE A 148 10.78 -11.32 13.78
C PHE A 148 10.59 -12.83 13.99
N VAL A 149 9.87 -13.51 13.10
CA VAL A 149 9.70 -14.97 13.15
C VAL A 149 11.03 -15.68 13.00
N ILE A 150 11.85 -15.29 12.01
CA ILE A 150 13.20 -15.87 11.81
C ILE A 150 14.07 -15.64 13.03
N TYR A 151 14.12 -14.42 13.57
CA TYR A 151 14.83 -14.12 14.81
C TYR A 151 14.39 -15.04 15.96
N SER A 152 13.07 -15.19 16.14
CA SER A 152 12.49 -15.99 17.23
C SER A 152 12.86 -17.47 17.10
N PHE A 153 12.83 -18.02 15.89
CA PHE A 153 13.26 -19.42 15.65
C PHE A 153 14.73 -19.65 15.98
N ILE A 154 15.61 -18.74 15.58
CA ILE A 154 17.04 -18.83 15.87
C ILE A 154 17.28 -18.73 17.38
N ALA A 155 16.69 -17.73 18.04
CA ALA A 155 16.80 -17.50 19.47
C ALA A 155 16.28 -18.71 20.29
N PHE A 156 15.10 -19.23 19.92
CA PHE A 156 14.52 -20.41 20.58
C PHE A 156 15.37 -21.66 20.39
N GLY A 157 15.83 -21.93 19.18
CA GLY A 157 16.70 -23.07 18.86
C GLY A 157 18.00 -23.03 19.67
N PHE A 158 18.60 -21.85 19.78
CA PHE A 158 19.80 -21.63 20.57
C PHE A 158 19.54 -21.81 22.07
N THR A 159 18.50 -21.24 22.62
CA THR A 159 18.11 -21.37 24.03
C THR A 159 17.88 -22.84 24.39
N ARG A 160 17.14 -23.58 23.56
CA ARG A 160 16.91 -25.02 23.76
C ARG A 160 18.21 -25.83 23.75
N ARG A 161 19.16 -25.47 22.89
CA ARG A 161 20.47 -26.15 22.81
C ARG A 161 21.32 -25.86 24.04
N LEU A 162 21.31 -24.64 24.56
CA LEU A 162 21.98 -24.26 25.80
C LEU A 162 21.41 -24.98 27.01
N THR A 163 20.08 -24.95 27.17
CA THR A 163 19.42 -25.64 28.29
C THR A 163 19.79 -27.10 28.34
N ARG A 164 19.75 -27.81 27.21
CA ARG A 164 20.16 -29.23 27.14
C ARG A 164 21.63 -29.47 27.55
N ARG A 165 22.53 -28.55 27.17
CA ARG A 165 23.95 -28.67 27.59
C ARG A 165 24.13 -28.45 29.09
N VAL A 166 23.45 -27.45 29.66
CA VAL A 166 23.50 -27.15 31.09
C VAL A 166 22.93 -28.31 31.90
N THR A 167 21.81 -28.89 31.49
CA THR A 167 21.22 -30.06 32.17
C THR A 167 22.17 -31.24 32.15
N ARG A 168 22.81 -31.58 31.01
CA ARG A 168 23.78 -32.68 30.92
C ARG A 168 25.00 -32.46 31.80
N LEU A 169 25.52 -31.22 31.89
CA LEU A 169 26.62 -30.89 32.76
C LEU A 169 26.23 -31.00 34.23
N SER A 170 25.04 -30.56 34.60
CA SER A 170 24.52 -30.71 35.98
C SER A 170 24.37 -32.18 36.38
N GLU A 171 23.87 -33.02 35.48
CA GLU A 171 23.73 -34.47 35.69
C GLU A 171 25.14 -35.14 35.87
N ALA A 172 26.10 -34.76 35.02
CA ALA A 172 27.45 -35.29 35.10
C ALA A 172 28.20 -34.89 36.40
N VAL A 173 28.00 -33.65 36.88
CA VAL A 173 28.58 -33.18 38.14
C VAL A 173 27.91 -33.87 39.32
N GLY A 174 26.59 -34.05 39.30
CA GLY A 174 25.85 -34.79 40.34
C GLY A 174 26.29 -36.25 40.45
N ALA A 175 26.57 -36.93 39.33
CA ALA A 175 27.03 -38.30 39.28
C ALA A 175 28.49 -38.47 39.72
N ALA A 176 29.33 -37.44 39.64
CA ALA A 176 30.73 -37.47 40.06
C ALA A 176 30.90 -37.15 41.56
N GLY A 177 29.88 -36.61 42.22
CA GLY A 177 29.90 -36.24 43.63
C GLY A 177 29.19 -37.26 44.58
N ALA A 178 28.64 -38.32 44.03
CA ALA A 178 28.00 -39.43 44.72
C ALA A 178 28.92 -40.64 44.72
#